data_f4be7f9c5401b2da28766cf7c8b52807
#
_entry.id   f4be7f9c5401b2da28766cf7c8b52807
#
_cell.length_a   1.000
_cell.length_b   1.000
_cell.length_c   1.000
_cell.angle_alpha   90.00
_cell.angle_beta   90.00
_cell.angle_gamma   90.00
#
_symmetry.space_group_name_H-M   'P 1'
#
loop_
_entity.id
_entity.type
_entity.pdbx_description
1 polymer ?
#
loop_
_entity_poly.entity_id
_entity_poly.type
_entity_poly.pdbx_seq_one_letter_code
_entity_poly.pdbx_strand_id
1 'polypeptide(L)'
;MTDLGTLRADLNTALNEATLVSAVVDEADRKARITLAVRTLPENGPPSRDHRVMIVLAPLGRICASLRDGRWNDAGAPVQPFVLPQLTEIVRSFHEQPIYGWDFIDSAAEDDYARWRQRLSLDVSLGSGDGLSHTLDLFQESATGSERHLDLRFWFDRLYVFKPSVSGELVPIPLEVFAADGRRWWQRLRIGDPRTSGQGISGTGMSDDDLRRLRESVGRGRPSGPH
;
A
#
# COMPACT_ATOMS: atom_id res chain seq x y z
N MET A 1 4.11 -20.17 11.89
CA MET A 1 4.12 -19.10 10.84
C MET A 1 2.68 -18.62 10.77
N THR A 2 2.42 -17.37 11.13
CA THR A 2 1.06 -16.82 11.16
C THR A 2 0.55 -16.70 9.74
N ASP A 3 -0.68 -17.14 9.53
CA ASP A 3 -1.35 -17.08 8.23
C ASP A 3 -1.66 -15.63 7.86
N LEU A 4 -1.31 -15.22 6.64
CA LEU A 4 -1.54 -13.87 6.14
C LEU A 4 -3.05 -13.53 6.17
N GLY A 5 -3.92 -14.50 5.89
CA GLY A 5 -5.36 -14.33 5.94
C GLY A 5 -5.88 -13.88 7.30
N THR A 6 -5.31 -14.38 8.40
CA THR A 6 -5.70 -13.97 9.76
C THR A 6 -5.27 -12.54 10.11
N LEU A 7 -4.20 -12.05 9.48
CA LEU A 7 -3.66 -10.70 9.71
C LEU A 7 -4.16 -9.67 8.69
N ARG A 8 -4.87 -10.07 7.65
CA ARG A 8 -5.24 -9.23 6.50
C ARG A 8 -5.84 -7.89 6.92
N ALA A 9 -6.84 -7.89 7.78
CA ALA A 9 -7.52 -6.67 8.21
C ALA A 9 -6.59 -5.69 8.95
N ASP A 10 -5.71 -6.20 9.80
CA ASP A 10 -4.77 -5.39 10.55
C ASP A 10 -3.63 -4.89 9.66
N LEU A 11 -3.18 -5.70 8.69
CA LEU A 11 -2.19 -5.30 7.69
C LEU A 11 -2.74 -4.21 6.75
N ASN A 12 -3.97 -4.37 6.28
CA ASN A 12 -4.66 -3.33 5.50
C ASN A 12 -4.77 -2.02 6.31
N THR A 13 -5.07 -2.12 7.60
CA THR A 13 -5.05 -0.96 8.51
C THR A 13 -3.65 -0.33 8.62
N ALA A 14 -2.58 -1.14 8.70
CA ALA A 14 -1.20 -0.64 8.78
C ALA A 14 -0.73 0.03 7.48
N LEU A 15 -1.26 -0.40 6.33
CA LEU A 15 -0.95 0.17 5.02
C LEU A 15 -1.78 1.41 4.67
N ASN A 16 -2.86 1.66 5.41
CA ASN A 16 -3.73 2.79 5.14
C ASN A 16 -2.97 4.12 5.25
N GLU A 17 -3.15 5.01 4.26
CA GLU A 17 -2.44 6.29 4.15
C GLU A 17 -0.89 6.12 4.07
N ALA A 18 -0.39 4.95 3.71
CA ALA A 18 1.03 4.78 3.45
C ALA A 18 1.43 5.53 2.18
N THR A 19 2.65 6.04 2.15
CA THR A 19 3.22 6.69 0.98
C THR A 19 4.10 5.70 0.22
N LEU A 20 3.84 5.50 -1.07
CA LEU A 20 4.67 4.63 -1.91
C LEU A 20 5.93 5.39 -2.36
N VAL A 21 7.08 4.94 -1.86
CA VAL A 21 8.39 5.57 -2.13
C VAL A 21 9.08 4.92 -3.34
N SER A 22 9.05 3.60 -3.42
CA SER A 22 9.62 2.87 -4.56
C SER A 22 9.03 1.48 -4.70
N ALA A 23 9.08 0.93 -5.93
CA ALA A 23 8.81 -0.46 -6.22
C ALA A 23 9.89 -0.97 -7.19
N VAL A 24 10.52 -2.08 -6.83
CA VAL A 24 11.57 -2.75 -7.62
C VAL A 24 11.21 -4.21 -7.76
N VAL A 25 11.26 -4.74 -8.97
CA VAL A 25 11.04 -6.17 -9.24
C VAL A 25 12.35 -6.79 -9.70
N ASP A 26 12.73 -7.86 -9.05
CA ASP A 26 13.83 -8.73 -9.41
C ASP A 26 13.24 -9.97 -10.08
N GLU A 27 13.35 -10.02 -11.42
CA GLU A 27 12.79 -11.10 -12.23
C GLU A 27 13.51 -12.43 -11.98
N ALA A 28 14.84 -12.39 -11.80
CA ALA A 28 15.65 -13.60 -11.59
C ALA A 28 15.33 -14.27 -10.26
N ASP A 29 15.20 -13.49 -9.21
CA ASP A 29 14.84 -13.95 -7.88
C ASP A 29 13.33 -14.07 -7.66
N ARG A 30 12.53 -13.64 -8.62
CA ARG A 30 11.07 -13.58 -8.51
C ARG A 30 10.62 -12.88 -7.23
N LYS A 31 11.12 -11.67 -7.02
CA LYS A 31 10.82 -10.85 -5.82
C LYS A 31 10.41 -9.46 -6.21
N ALA A 32 9.43 -8.91 -5.48
CA ALA A 32 9.18 -7.48 -5.48
C ALA A 32 9.64 -6.89 -4.14
N ARG A 33 10.33 -5.73 -4.19
CA ARG A 33 10.69 -4.91 -3.03
C ARG A 33 9.96 -3.59 -3.13
N ILE A 34 9.07 -3.34 -2.19
CA ILE A 34 8.21 -2.16 -2.17
C ILE A 34 8.55 -1.37 -0.91
N THR A 35 9.04 -0.15 -1.08
CA THR A 35 9.34 0.74 0.04
C THR A 35 8.15 1.66 0.26
N LEU A 36 7.63 1.65 1.47
CA LEU A 36 6.53 2.50 1.92
C LEU A 36 6.95 3.33 3.12
N ALA A 37 6.47 4.56 3.21
CA ALA A 37 6.44 5.30 4.47
C ALA A 37 5.08 5.05 5.13
N VAL A 38 5.09 4.45 6.32
CA VAL A 38 3.89 3.96 7.01
C VAL A 38 3.67 4.65 8.35
N ARG A 39 2.44 4.62 8.82
CA ARG A 39 2.08 5.16 10.14
C ARG A 39 1.97 4.01 11.14
N THR A 40 3.00 3.85 11.96
CA THR A 40 3.06 2.80 12.99
C THR A 40 3.44 3.38 14.35
N LEU A 41 2.88 2.82 15.41
CA LEU A 41 3.17 3.18 16.78
C LEU A 41 3.57 1.93 17.57
N PRO A 42 4.82 1.82 18.03
CA PRO A 42 5.24 0.69 18.84
C PRO A 42 4.48 0.68 20.19
N GLU A 43 4.39 -0.50 20.80
CA GLU A 43 3.71 -0.66 22.08
C GLU A 43 4.37 0.24 23.16
N ASN A 44 5.68 0.24 23.19
CA ASN A 44 6.47 1.02 24.12
C ASN A 44 7.37 2.01 23.39
N GLY A 45 7.53 3.21 23.97
CA GLY A 45 8.40 4.24 23.43
C GLY A 45 7.74 5.17 22.42
N PRO A 46 8.53 6.09 21.86
CA PRO A 46 8.06 7.03 20.85
C PRO A 46 7.90 6.35 19.49
N PRO A 47 7.13 6.98 18.57
CA PRO A 47 7.11 6.57 17.17
C PRO A 47 8.52 6.59 16.58
N SER A 48 8.74 5.73 15.58
CA SER A 48 9.99 5.76 14.83
C SER A 48 10.18 7.10 14.11
N ARG A 49 11.42 7.64 14.11
CA ARG A 49 11.75 8.81 13.28
C ARG A 49 11.77 8.46 11.78
N ASP A 50 12.21 7.27 11.44
CA ASP A 50 12.14 6.74 10.09
C ASP A 50 10.90 5.85 9.97
N HIS A 51 9.93 6.31 9.20
CA HIS A 51 8.66 5.63 8.97
C HIS A 51 8.72 4.65 7.81
N ARG A 52 9.88 4.53 7.15
CA ARG A 52 10.02 3.64 6.00
C ARG A 52 10.07 2.19 6.45
N VAL A 53 9.34 1.38 5.69
CA VAL A 53 9.42 -0.08 5.74
C VAL A 53 9.62 -0.59 4.33
N MET A 54 10.25 -1.74 4.19
CA MET A 54 10.34 -2.48 2.95
C MET A 54 9.47 -3.72 3.05
N ILE A 55 8.49 -3.82 2.17
CA ILE A 55 7.73 -5.05 1.95
C ILE A 55 8.44 -5.84 0.86
N VAL A 56 8.66 -7.12 1.12
CA VAL A 56 9.20 -8.08 0.15
C VAL A 56 8.13 -9.13 -0.13
N LEU A 57 7.75 -9.25 -1.40
CA LEU A 57 6.81 -10.26 -1.90
C LEU A 57 7.61 -11.35 -2.62
N ALA A 58 7.45 -12.64 -2.20
CA ALA A 58 8.21 -13.76 -2.76
C ALA A 58 7.54 -15.14 -2.49
N PRO A 59 7.59 -16.08 -3.44
CA PRO A 59 7.88 -15.82 -4.85
C PRO A 59 6.82 -14.93 -5.48
N LEU A 60 7.26 -14.06 -6.39
CA LEU A 60 6.37 -13.25 -7.21
C LEU A 60 6.03 -14.03 -8.49
N GLY A 61 4.75 -14.11 -8.83
CA GLY A 61 4.28 -14.83 -10.02
C GLY A 61 3.89 -13.91 -11.17
N ARG A 62 3.31 -12.78 -10.85
CA ARG A 62 2.86 -11.80 -11.84
C ARG A 62 2.85 -10.39 -11.26
N ILE A 63 3.08 -9.41 -12.10
CA ILE A 63 2.80 -8.01 -11.85
C ILE A 63 2.02 -7.43 -13.01
N CYS A 64 0.95 -6.68 -12.70
CA CYS A 64 0.25 -5.83 -13.65
C CYS A 64 0.28 -4.39 -13.17
N ALA A 65 0.29 -3.47 -14.13
CA ALA A 65 0.14 -2.04 -13.87
C ALA A 65 -0.76 -1.37 -14.91
N SER A 66 -1.46 -0.33 -14.49
CA SER A 66 -2.17 0.59 -15.38
C SER A 66 -1.79 2.02 -15.03
N LEU A 67 -0.99 2.66 -15.88
CA LEU A 67 -0.63 4.07 -15.79
C LEU A 67 -1.49 4.84 -16.78
N ARG A 68 -2.25 5.81 -16.28
CA ARG A 68 -3.21 6.54 -17.12
C ARG A 68 -3.09 8.05 -16.91
N ASP A 69 -3.20 8.81 -17.98
CA ASP A 69 -3.29 10.26 -17.95
C ASP A 69 -4.76 10.69 -17.89
N GLY A 70 -5.21 11.13 -16.72
CA GLY A 70 -6.58 11.51 -16.44
C GLY A 70 -6.98 11.14 -15.02
N ARG A 71 -8.19 11.50 -14.63
CA ARG A 71 -8.76 11.16 -13.33
C ARG A 71 -9.00 9.65 -13.22
N TRP A 72 -8.93 9.13 -12.01
CA TRP A 72 -9.15 7.72 -11.73
C TRP A 72 -10.50 7.18 -12.26
N ASN A 73 -11.53 8.04 -12.28
CA ASN A 73 -12.88 7.72 -12.74
C ASN A 73 -13.12 8.02 -14.25
N ASP A 74 -12.10 8.49 -14.95
CA ASP A 74 -12.20 8.72 -16.40
C ASP A 74 -11.96 7.40 -17.16
N ALA A 75 -13.04 6.80 -17.66
CA ALA A 75 -12.96 5.58 -18.46
C ALA A 75 -12.21 5.81 -19.80
N GLY A 76 -12.11 7.05 -20.28
CA GLY A 76 -11.42 7.44 -21.51
C GLY A 76 -9.95 7.80 -21.32
N ALA A 77 -9.44 7.89 -20.07
CA ALA A 77 -8.07 8.31 -19.80
C ALA A 77 -7.05 7.49 -20.59
N PRO A 78 -6.12 8.11 -21.35
CA PRO A 78 -5.14 7.39 -22.15
C PRO A 78 -4.21 6.52 -21.30
N VAL A 79 -3.98 5.30 -21.74
CA VAL A 79 -3.03 4.37 -21.12
C VAL A 79 -1.61 4.67 -21.62
N GLN A 80 -0.65 4.75 -20.72
CA GLN A 80 0.77 4.91 -21.03
C GLN A 80 1.51 3.58 -20.86
N PRO A 81 1.87 2.87 -21.95
CA PRO A 81 2.67 1.66 -21.87
C PRO A 81 4.07 1.94 -21.32
N PHE A 82 4.59 1.02 -20.51
CA PHE A 82 5.96 1.05 -20.02
C PHE A 82 6.52 -0.37 -19.82
N VAL A 83 7.82 -0.50 -19.63
CA VAL A 83 8.50 -1.77 -19.37
C VAL A 83 8.91 -1.88 -17.91
N LEU A 84 9.06 -3.09 -17.40
CA LEU A 84 9.32 -3.37 -15.99
C LEU A 84 10.52 -2.59 -15.39
N PRO A 85 11.65 -2.39 -16.09
CA PRO A 85 12.75 -1.57 -15.57
C PRO A 85 12.38 -0.10 -15.29
N GLN A 86 11.31 0.42 -15.90
CA GLN A 86 10.84 1.80 -15.70
C GLN A 86 9.92 1.95 -14.48
N LEU A 87 9.47 0.84 -13.88
CA LEU A 87 8.51 0.87 -12.77
C LEU A 87 8.96 1.79 -11.62
N THR A 88 10.23 1.68 -11.22
CA THR A 88 10.76 2.49 -10.12
C THR A 88 10.72 3.99 -10.42
N GLU A 89 11.07 4.37 -11.65
CA GLU A 89 11.03 5.77 -12.08
C GLU A 89 9.59 6.29 -12.15
N ILE A 90 8.67 5.49 -12.67
CA ILE A 90 7.24 5.81 -12.72
C ILE A 90 6.70 6.03 -11.32
N VAL A 91 6.94 5.11 -10.37
CA VAL A 91 6.51 5.29 -8.98
C VAL A 91 7.06 6.59 -8.38
N ARG A 92 8.34 6.87 -8.57
CA ARG A 92 8.97 8.11 -8.08
C ARG A 92 8.38 9.38 -8.71
N SER A 93 7.88 9.30 -9.94
CA SER A 93 7.26 10.45 -10.62
C SER A 93 5.94 10.91 -9.98
N PHE A 94 5.38 10.12 -9.06
CA PHE A 94 4.23 10.51 -8.24
C PHE A 94 4.62 11.30 -6.98
N HIS A 95 5.92 11.59 -6.78
CA HIS A 95 6.44 12.43 -5.69
C HIS A 95 5.95 12.01 -4.30
N GLU A 96 6.07 10.71 -4.01
CA GLU A 96 5.71 10.15 -2.71
C GLU A 96 4.26 10.45 -2.29
N GLN A 97 3.32 10.36 -3.23
CA GLN A 97 1.91 10.47 -2.89
C GLN A 97 1.44 9.25 -2.07
N PRO A 98 0.45 9.43 -1.19
CA PRO A 98 -0.14 8.32 -0.46
C PRO A 98 -0.79 7.31 -1.42
N ILE A 99 -0.81 6.05 -1.02
CA ILE A 99 -1.66 5.06 -1.63
C ILE A 99 -3.08 5.22 -1.09
N TYR A 100 -4.05 5.11 -1.98
CA TYR A 100 -5.46 5.26 -1.63
C TYR A 100 -6.13 3.90 -1.55
N GLY A 101 -7.00 3.72 -0.58
CA GLY A 101 -7.77 2.51 -0.38
C GLY A 101 -7.80 2.06 1.08
N TRP A 102 -8.55 0.99 1.34
CA TRP A 102 -8.71 0.39 2.66
C TRP A 102 -8.45 -1.11 2.64
N ASP A 103 -8.35 -1.68 1.45
CA ASP A 103 -8.19 -3.11 1.22
C ASP A 103 -7.10 -3.30 0.16
N PHE A 104 -5.90 -3.61 0.63
CA PHE A 104 -4.70 -3.71 -0.20
C PHE A 104 -4.30 -5.17 -0.44
N ILE A 105 -4.46 -6.02 0.58
CA ILE A 105 -4.06 -7.43 0.55
C ILE A 105 -5.31 -8.28 0.34
N ASP A 106 -5.29 -9.15 -0.68
CA ASP A 106 -6.39 -10.03 -1.04
C ASP A 106 -7.71 -9.26 -1.11
N SER A 107 -7.67 -8.10 -1.74
CA SER A 107 -8.84 -7.26 -1.91
C SER A 107 -9.98 -8.07 -2.53
N ALA A 108 -11.12 -8.09 -1.84
CA ALA A 108 -12.34 -8.72 -2.33
C ALA A 108 -12.94 -7.99 -3.54
N ALA A 109 -12.42 -6.79 -3.84
CA ALA A 109 -12.80 -6.02 -5.00
C ALA A 109 -12.16 -6.61 -6.27
N GLU A 110 -12.60 -7.82 -6.69
CA GLU A 110 -12.45 -8.25 -8.09
C GLU A 110 -12.87 -7.11 -9.03
N ASP A 111 -13.83 -6.30 -8.60
CA ASP A 111 -14.35 -5.14 -9.31
C ASP A 111 -13.30 -4.08 -9.61
N ASP A 112 -12.35 -3.79 -8.70
CA ASP A 112 -11.35 -2.75 -8.96
C ASP A 112 -10.33 -3.21 -10.00
N TYR A 113 -9.79 -4.43 -9.89
CA TYR A 113 -8.92 -4.98 -10.93
C TYR A 113 -9.68 -5.17 -12.25
N ALA A 114 -10.93 -5.63 -12.21
CA ALA A 114 -11.76 -5.79 -13.38
C ALA A 114 -11.96 -4.49 -14.17
N ARG A 115 -11.99 -3.34 -13.48
CA ARG A 115 -12.12 -2.02 -14.12
C ARG A 115 -10.91 -1.65 -14.98
N TRP A 116 -9.71 -2.04 -14.57
CA TRP A 116 -8.50 -1.60 -15.26
C TRP A 116 -7.69 -2.72 -15.94
N ARG A 117 -8.02 -4.00 -15.72
CA ARG A 117 -7.32 -5.16 -16.31
C ARG A 117 -7.29 -5.19 -17.85
N GLN A 118 -8.19 -4.48 -18.51
CA GLN A 118 -8.21 -4.34 -19.96
C GLN A 118 -7.41 -3.13 -20.46
N ARG A 119 -6.82 -2.37 -19.55
CA ARG A 119 -6.11 -1.11 -19.79
C ARG A 119 -4.73 -1.16 -19.15
N LEU A 120 -4.01 -2.24 -19.43
CA LEU A 120 -2.70 -2.49 -18.85
C LEU A 120 -1.62 -1.69 -19.58
N SER A 121 -0.78 -1.05 -18.78
CA SER A 121 0.50 -0.44 -19.18
C SER A 121 1.63 -1.45 -19.15
N LEU A 122 1.53 -2.40 -18.22
CA LEU A 122 2.49 -3.46 -17.96
C LEU A 122 1.74 -4.73 -17.57
N ASP A 123 2.18 -5.88 -18.10
CA ASP A 123 1.75 -7.21 -17.67
C ASP A 123 2.91 -8.17 -17.80
N VAL A 124 3.48 -8.62 -16.69
CA VAL A 124 4.65 -9.49 -16.65
C VAL A 124 4.36 -10.72 -15.79
N SER A 125 4.41 -11.88 -16.39
CA SER A 125 4.36 -13.18 -15.71
C SER A 125 5.79 -13.66 -15.42
N LEU A 126 6.08 -13.99 -14.18
CA LEU A 126 7.40 -14.39 -13.69
C LEU A 126 7.49 -15.89 -13.38
N GLY A 127 6.53 -16.68 -13.80
CA GLY A 127 6.48 -18.12 -13.62
C GLY A 127 5.09 -18.69 -13.93
N SER A 128 4.91 -19.99 -13.77
CA SER A 128 3.58 -20.59 -13.85
C SER A 128 2.71 -19.96 -12.75
N GLY A 129 1.86 -19.01 -13.16
CA GLY A 129 1.06 -18.18 -12.24
C GLY A 129 -0.07 -18.93 -11.54
N ASP A 130 -0.15 -20.24 -11.73
CA ASP A 130 -1.18 -21.07 -11.16
C ASP A 130 -0.83 -21.41 -9.71
N GLY A 131 -1.56 -20.82 -8.76
CA GLY A 131 -1.50 -21.21 -7.37
C GLY A 131 -0.85 -20.21 -6.42
N LEU A 132 -0.63 -18.96 -6.81
CA LEU A 132 -0.23 -17.94 -5.85
C LEU A 132 -1.41 -17.55 -4.97
N SER A 133 -1.13 -17.51 -3.66
CA SER A 133 -2.18 -17.48 -2.64
C SER A 133 -2.72 -16.07 -2.37
N HIS A 134 -1.93 -15.02 -2.74
CA HIS A 134 -2.21 -13.66 -2.31
C HIS A 134 -2.01 -12.61 -3.40
N THR A 135 -2.71 -11.48 -3.23
CA THR A 135 -2.52 -10.28 -4.05
C THR A 135 -2.20 -9.07 -3.17
N LEU A 136 -1.46 -8.10 -3.72
CA LEU A 136 -1.29 -6.77 -3.17
C LEU A 136 -1.66 -5.75 -4.23
N ASP A 137 -2.63 -4.90 -3.92
CA ASP A 137 -3.12 -3.82 -4.76
C ASP A 137 -2.68 -2.47 -4.22
N LEU A 138 -2.09 -1.62 -5.06
CA LEU A 138 -1.68 -0.29 -4.70
C LEU A 138 -2.21 0.70 -5.73
N PHE A 139 -2.81 1.77 -5.27
CA PHE A 139 -3.30 2.84 -6.11
C PHE A 139 -2.70 4.18 -5.68
N GLN A 140 -2.19 4.95 -6.65
CA GLN A 140 -1.71 6.31 -6.44
C GLN A 140 -2.34 7.27 -7.44
N GLU A 141 -2.57 8.50 -7.00
CA GLU A 141 -3.00 9.61 -7.84
C GLU A 141 -1.99 10.77 -7.71
N SER A 142 -1.68 11.43 -8.80
CA SER A 142 -0.79 12.60 -8.77
C SER A 142 -1.50 13.81 -8.15
N ALA A 143 -0.85 14.46 -7.17
CA ALA A 143 -1.38 15.65 -6.53
C ALA A 143 -1.10 16.95 -7.30
N THR A 144 -0.18 16.95 -8.28
CA THR A 144 0.32 18.16 -8.89
C THR A 144 0.22 18.13 -10.41
N GLY A 145 -0.62 19.02 -10.97
CA GLY A 145 -0.55 19.55 -12.35
C GLY A 145 -0.93 18.62 -13.49
N SER A 146 -0.61 17.36 -13.44
CA SER A 146 -1.08 16.35 -14.38
C SER A 146 -2.01 15.39 -13.66
N GLU A 147 -3.25 15.32 -14.09
CA GLU A 147 -4.18 14.30 -13.62
C GLU A 147 -3.67 12.93 -14.12
N ARG A 148 -2.87 12.24 -13.29
CA ARG A 148 -2.32 10.91 -13.59
C ARG A 148 -2.62 9.99 -12.44
N HIS A 149 -2.84 8.71 -12.75
CA HIS A 149 -2.98 7.69 -11.72
C HIS A 149 -2.30 6.39 -12.13
N LEU A 150 -1.89 5.64 -11.13
CA LEU A 150 -1.21 4.37 -11.26
C LEU A 150 -1.89 3.32 -10.39
N ASP A 151 -2.38 2.26 -11.02
CA ASP A 151 -2.81 1.04 -10.37
C ASP A 151 -1.72 -0.01 -10.51
N LEU A 152 -1.40 -0.72 -9.43
CA LEU A 152 -0.44 -1.82 -9.39
C LEU A 152 -1.09 -3.03 -8.73
N ARG A 153 -0.90 -4.22 -9.30
CA ARG A 153 -1.26 -5.49 -8.65
C ARG A 153 -0.11 -6.48 -8.75
N PHE A 154 0.21 -7.08 -7.62
CA PHE A 154 1.23 -8.12 -7.48
C PHE A 154 0.56 -9.41 -7.04
N TRP A 155 0.93 -10.56 -7.63
CA TRP A 155 0.53 -11.91 -7.19
C TRP A 155 1.73 -12.60 -6.55
N PHE A 156 1.58 -13.10 -5.32
CA PHE A 156 2.68 -13.64 -4.52
C PHE A 156 2.20 -14.71 -3.53
N ASP A 157 3.15 -15.45 -2.93
CA ASP A 157 2.83 -16.44 -1.87
C ASP A 157 3.13 -15.92 -0.47
N ARG A 158 4.21 -15.15 -0.28
CA ARG A 158 4.66 -14.71 1.04
C ARG A 158 4.99 -13.23 1.04
N LEU A 159 4.63 -12.60 2.15
CA LEU A 159 4.93 -11.21 2.43
C LEU A 159 5.84 -11.12 3.65
N TYR A 160 6.91 -10.34 3.51
CA TYR A 160 7.85 -10.04 4.59
C TYR A 160 7.97 -8.54 4.76
N VAL A 161 8.13 -8.09 6.00
CA VAL A 161 8.33 -6.68 6.32
C VAL A 161 9.71 -6.49 6.93
N PHE A 162 10.42 -5.48 6.46
CA PHE A 162 11.72 -5.08 6.98
C PHE A 162 11.72 -3.60 7.30
N LYS A 163 12.55 -3.22 8.27
CA LYS A 163 12.81 -1.83 8.62
C LYS A 163 14.29 -1.53 8.43
N PRO A 164 14.66 -0.38 7.84
CA PRO A 164 16.05 0.04 7.84
C PRO A 164 16.50 0.34 9.27
N SER A 165 17.64 -0.22 9.66
CA SER A 165 18.34 0.12 10.91
C SER A 165 19.08 1.45 10.76
N VAL A 166 19.63 1.95 11.87
CA VAL A 166 20.47 3.15 11.87
C VAL A 166 21.74 2.95 11.00
N SER A 167 22.23 1.71 10.90
CA SER A 167 23.35 1.34 10.02
C SER A 167 22.97 1.18 8.55
N GLY A 168 21.66 1.28 8.22
CA GLY A 168 21.16 1.02 6.86
C GLY A 168 20.89 -0.46 6.56
N GLU A 169 21.15 -1.35 7.51
CA GLU A 169 20.83 -2.77 7.40
C GLU A 169 19.31 -2.99 7.51
N LEU A 170 18.77 -3.94 6.77
CA LEU A 170 17.37 -4.32 6.82
C LEU A 170 17.12 -5.32 7.95
N VAL A 171 16.35 -4.91 8.94
CA VAL A 171 15.95 -5.75 10.08
C VAL A 171 14.53 -6.27 9.84
N PRO A 172 14.30 -7.60 9.89
CA PRO A 172 12.97 -8.16 9.71
C PRO A 172 12.05 -7.77 10.87
N ILE A 173 10.80 -7.45 10.54
CA ILE A 173 9.73 -7.21 11.51
C ILE A 173 8.72 -8.36 11.38
N PRO A 174 8.35 -9.05 12.47
CA PRO A 174 7.26 -10.02 12.43
C PRO A 174 5.96 -9.35 11.94
N LEU A 175 5.21 -10.02 11.09
CA LEU A 175 3.98 -9.46 10.50
C LEU A 175 2.97 -9.06 11.58
N GLU A 176 2.86 -9.83 12.63
CA GLU A 176 1.97 -9.57 13.78
C GLU A 176 2.35 -8.26 14.49
N VAL A 177 3.64 -7.99 14.61
CA VAL A 177 4.14 -6.76 15.24
C VAL A 177 3.83 -5.57 14.34
N PHE A 178 4.12 -5.67 13.05
CA PHE A 178 3.83 -4.61 12.08
C PHE A 178 2.33 -4.28 12.04
N ALA A 179 1.48 -5.31 11.93
CA ALA A 179 0.03 -5.17 11.93
C ALA A 179 -0.50 -4.54 13.22
N ALA A 180 0.00 -4.99 14.39
CA ALA A 180 -0.40 -4.46 15.68
C ALA A 180 0.02 -2.98 15.86
N ASP A 181 1.22 -2.62 15.39
CA ASP A 181 1.73 -1.25 15.48
C ASP A 181 0.94 -0.29 14.57
N GLY A 182 0.55 -0.73 13.37
CA GLY A 182 -0.34 0.01 12.48
C GLY A 182 -1.71 0.23 13.10
N ARG A 183 -2.36 -0.85 13.57
CA ARG A 183 -3.66 -0.77 14.25
C ARG A 183 -3.60 0.18 15.45
N ARG A 184 -2.53 0.09 16.27
CA ARG A 184 -2.34 0.95 17.45
C ARG A 184 -2.23 2.43 17.07
N TRP A 185 -1.52 2.75 15.98
CA TRP A 185 -1.46 4.11 15.45
C TRP A 185 -2.86 4.68 15.22
N TRP A 186 -3.70 4.00 14.46
CA TRP A 186 -5.04 4.47 14.13
C TRP A 186 -5.97 4.55 15.34
N GLN A 187 -5.85 3.61 16.29
CA GLN A 187 -6.60 3.66 17.54
C GLN A 187 -6.21 4.88 18.37
N ARG A 188 -4.90 5.19 18.48
CA ARG A 188 -4.39 6.30 19.26
C ARG A 188 -4.68 7.64 18.62
N LEU A 189 -4.62 7.74 17.29
CA LEU A 189 -5.02 8.93 16.54
C LEU A 189 -6.49 9.30 16.83
N ARG A 190 -7.39 8.34 16.91
CA ARG A 190 -8.81 8.57 17.19
C ARG A 190 -9.07 9.19 18.56
N ILE A 191 -8.24 8.91 19.55
CA ILE A 191 -8.38 9.45 20.91
C ILE A 191 -7.49 10.67 21.16
N GLY A 192 -6.80 11.17 20.12
CA GLY A 192 -5.94 12.36 20.23
C GLY A 192 -4.66 12.14 21.02
N ASP A 193 -4.07 10.94 20.99
CA ASP A 193 -2.78 10.67 21.67
C ASP A 193 -1.69 11.58 21.10
N PRO A 194 -0.97 12.36 21.96
CA PRO A 194 0.10 13.27 21.50
C PRO A 194 1.20 12.60 20.69
N ARG A 195 1.42 11.30 20.85
CA ARG A 195 2.42 10.54 20.07
C ARG A 195 2.06 10.41 18.60
N THR A 196 0.79 10.60 18.24
CA THR A 196 0.31 10.63 16.86
C THR A 196 0.19 12.06 16.31
N SER A 197 0.35 13.07 17.16
CA SER A 197 0.33 14.49 16.79
C SER A 197 1.74 14.89 16.33
N GLY A 198 1.90 15.43 15.14
CA GLY A 198 3.18 15.96 14.65
C GLY A 198 3.97 15.01 13.74
N GLN A 199 3.47 13.84 13.43
CA GLN A 199 3.98 13.05 12.32
C GLN A 199 3.36 13.52 10.98
N GLY A 200 3.59 14.79 10.65
CA GLY A 200 3.42 15.24 9.27
C GLY A 200 4.42 14.49 8.42
N ILE A 201 3.96 13.51 7.66
CA ILE A 201 4.70 13.06 6.48
C ILE A 201 4.79 14.32 5.62
N SER A 202 6.00 14.77 5.34
CA SER A 202 6.23 15.93 4.47
C SER A 202 5.52 15.69 3.15
N GLY A 203 4.41 16.38 2.93
CA GLY A 203 3.71 16.25 1.66
C GLY A 203 2.27 16.72 1.69
N THR A 204 1.48 16.25 2.60
CA THR A 204 0.09 16.71 2.72
C THR A 204 -0.39 16.38 4.12
N GLY A 205 -0.41 17.39 4.99
CA GLY A 205 -1.15 17.28 6.23
C GLY A 205 -2.60 16.95 5.91
N MET A 206 -3.11 15.85 6.46
CA MET A 206 -4.53 15.54 6.38
C MET A 206 -5.29 16.75 6.95
N SER A 207 -6.16 17.37 6.16
CA SER A 207 -6.96 18.49 6.60
C SER A 207 -7.94 18.04 7.69
N ASP A 208 -8.39 18.97 8.55
CA ASP A 208 -9.45 18.65 9.54
C ASP A 208 -10.70 18.07 8.88
N ASP A 209 -10.95 18.40 7.61
CA ASP A 209 -12.03 17.84 6.79
C ASP A 209 -11.78 16.38 6.42
N ASP A 210 -10.54 15.98 6.15
CA ASP A 210 -10.20 14.59 5.85
C ASP A 210 -10.27 13.73 7.12
N LEU A 211 -9.84 14.28 8.26
CA LEU A 211 -10.02 13.66 9.57
C LEU A 211 -11.51 13.47 9.92
N ARG A 212 -12.34 14.44 9.56
CA ARG A 212 -13.79 14.34 9.74
C ARG A 212 -14.41 13.28 8.86
N ARG A 213 -14.08 13.23 7.57
CA ARG A 213 -14.54 12.19 6.63
C ARG A 213 -14.11 10.80 7.07
N LEU A 214 -12.89 10.66 7.57
CA LEU A 214 -12.38 9.41 8.12
C LEU A 214 -13.20 8.95 9.32
N ARG A 215 -13.53 9.85 10.25
CA ARG A 215 -14.40 9.55 11.40
C ARG A 215 -15.81 9.12 10.98
N GLU A 216 -16.36 9.76 9.96
CA GLU A 216 -17.68 9.45 9.42
C GLU A 216 -17.72 8.11 8.66
N SER A 217 -16.69 7.78 7.90
CA SER A 217 -16.61 6.53 7.13
C SER A 217 -16.49 5.31 8.04
N VAL A 218 -15.74 5.41 9.12
CA VAL A 218 -15.56 4.32 10.10
C VAL A 218 -16.82 4.12 10.98
N GLY A 219 -17.63 5.17 11.16
CA GLY A 219 -18.90 5.08 11.89
C GLY A 219 -20.00 4.32 11.15
N ARG A 220 -19.93 4.20 9.83
CA ARG A 220 -20.95 3.54 9.00
C ARG A 220 -20.74 2.04 8.82
N GLY A 221 -19.63 1.48 9.27
CA GLY A 221 -19.26 0.08 9.09
C GLY A 221 -19.74 -0.90 10.15
N ARG A 222 -20.76 -0.57 10.96
CA ARG A 222 -21.43 -1.56 11.82
C ARG A 222 -22.61 -2.16 11.09
N PRO A 223 -22.59 -3.43 10.66
CA PRO A 223 -23.80 -4.10 10.23
C PRO A 223 -24.71 -4.25 11.43
N SER A 224 -25.93 -3.69 11.31
CA SER A 224 -27.04 -4.00 12.21
C SER A 224 -27.34 -5.49 12.06
N GLY A 225 -27.02 -6.29 13.07
CA GLY A 225 -27.42 -7.69 13.12
C GLY A 225 -28.94 -7.81 13.08
N PRO A 226 -29.48 -8.87 12.47
CA PRO A 226 -30.92 -9.13 12.48
C PRO A 226 -31.38 -9.51 13.89
N HIS A 227 -32.52 -8.99 14.28
CA HIS A 227 -33.34 -9.49 15.36
C HIS A 227 -34.00 -10.80 14.98
#